data_c22372db0bd603d7c72c39e7958c3e29
#
_entry.id   c22372db0bd603d7c72c39e7958c3e29
#
_cell.length_a   1.000
_cell.length_b   1.000
_cell.length_c   1.000
_cell.angle_alpha   90.00
_cell.angle_beta   90.00
_cell.angle_gamma   90.00
#
_symmetry.space_group_name_H-M   'P 1'
#
loop_
_entity.id
_entity.type
_entity.pdbx_description
1 polymer ?
#
loop_
_entity_poly.entity_id
_entity_poly.type
_entity_poly.pdbx_seq_one_letter_code
_entity_poly.pdbx_strand_id
1 'polypeptide(L)'
;MKNILNIAHRGASGDFPENTMIAFKKALENGADGIELDVQLSKDLELVVIHDETLDRTTDGLGYVKDYTYEELLKFDAGYKFSKEFKGEKIPKLEDVLKLFVNNDFILNIELKNSIINYEGLEEKVYKLIEKYNLEDRVVVSSFNHYSIYIFQEDRKSVV
;
A
#
# COMPACT_ATOMS: atom_id res chain seq x y z
N MET A 1 7.80 -12.17 -25.44
CA MET A 1 6.78 -11.61 -24.54
C MET A 1 6.80 -12.44 -23.25
N LYS A 2 6.93 -11.82 -22.07
CA LYS A 2 6.70 -12.53 -20.81
C LYS A 2 5.23 -12.91 -20.74
N ASN A 3 4.91 -14.16 -20.62
CA ASN A 3 3.53 -14.64 -20.49
C ASN A 3 3.03 -14.62 -19.04
N ILE A 4 3.93 -14.40 -18.07
CA ILE A 4 3.65 -14.42 -16.63
C ILE A 4 4.34 -13.21 -16.01
N LEU A 5 3.59 -12.45 -15.19
CA LEU A 5 4.11 -11.34 -14.39
C LEU A 5 4.51 -11.84 -13.01
N ASN A 6 5.66 -11.41 -12.54
CA ASN A 6 6.14 -11.63 -11.18
C ASN A 6 5.84 -10.39 -10.33
N ILE A 7 4.77 -10.45 -9.54
CA ILE A 7 4.34 -9.37 -8.63
C ILE A 7 4.76 -9.73 -7.20
N ALA A 8 5.59 -8.90 -6.60
CA ALA A 8 6.11 -9.12 -5.26
C ALA A 8 5.06 -8.73 -4.20
N HIS A 9 4.51 -9.73 -3.50
CA HIS A 9 3.48 -9.58 -2.46
C HIS A 9 4.03 -8.84 -1.25
N ARG A 10 3.51 -7.63 -0.98
CA ARG A 10 3.98 -6.68 0.04
C ARG A 10 5.45 -6.30 -0.12
N GLY A 11 5.93 -6.26 -1.38
CA GLY A 11 7.35 -6.13 -1.71
C GLY A 11 8.13 -7.44 -1.59
N ALA A 12 9.44 -7.36 -1.43
CA ALA A 12 10.31 -8.54 -1.20
C ALA A 12 10.19 -9.06 0.24
N SER A 13 8.96 -9.37 0.67
CA SER A 13 8.57 -9.63 2.07
C SER A 13 9.16 -10.90 2.68
N GLY A 14 9.80 -11.76 1.88
CA GLY A 14 10.56 -12.91 2.38
C GLY A 14 11.88 -12.53 3.06
N ASP A 15 12.50 -11.45 2.59
CA ASP A 15 13.85 -11.02 3.01
C ASP A 15 13.83 -9.63 3.67
N PHE A 16 12.72 -8.87 3.54
CA PHE A 16 12.57 -7.51 4.03
C PHE A 16 11.22 -7.32 4.73
N PRO A 17 11.09 -6.36 5.67
CA PRO A 17 9.82 -6.12 6.37
C PRO A 17 8.72 -5.73 5.37
N GLU A 18 7.61 -6.48 5.38
CA GLU A 18 6.48 -6.30 4.48
C GLU A 18 5.92 -4.87 4.49
N ASN A 19 5.41 -4.42 3.35
CA ASN A 19 4.75 -3.11 3.23
C ASN A 19 5.64 -1.92 3.63
N THR A 20 6.96 -2.02 3.49
CA THR A 20 7.91 -0.93 3.74
C THR A 20 8.59 -0.47 2.45
N MET A 21 9.13 0.75 2.48
CA MET A 21 9.83 1.32 1.32
C MET A 21 11.05 0.50 0.90
N ILE A 22 11.77 -0.13 1.86
CA ILE A 22 12.90 -0.99 1.54
C ILE A 22 12.44 -2.26 0.83
N ALA A 23 11.36 -2.91 1.29
CA ALA A 23 10.81 -4.11 0.65
C ALA A 23 10.38 -3.85 -0.79
N PHE A 24 9.76 -2.70 -1.06
CA PHE A 24 9.33 -2.31 -2.40
C PHE A 24 10.51 -2.05 -3.33
N LYS A 25 11.49 -1.24 -2.91
CA LYS A 25 12.69 -0.97 -3.71
C LYS A 25 13.44 -2.26 -4.02
N LYS A 26 13.61 -3.14 -3.04
CA LYS A 26 14.33 -4.41 -3.22
C LYS A 26 13.59 -5.37 -4.13
N ALA A 27 12.27 -5.41 -4.12
CA ALA A 27 11.49 -6.19 -5.07
C ALA A 27 11.78 -5.77 -6.52
N LEU A 28 11.75 -4.47 -6.79
CA LEU A 28 12.00 -3.92 -8.12
C LEU A 28 13.47 -4.09 -8.55
N GLU A 29 14.43 -3.84 -7.66
CA GLU A 29 15.87 -4.07 -7.89
C GLU A 29 16.17 -5.55 -8.21
N ASN A 30 15.46 -6.48 -7.58
CA ASN A 30 15.61 -7.93 -7.79
C ASN A 30 14.86 -8.46 -9.02
N GLY A 31 14.26 -7.56 -9.82
CA GLY A 31 13.65 -7.90 -11.11
C GLY A 31 12.20 -8.37 -11.04
N ALA A 32 11.45 -7.99 -10.00
CA ALA A 32 10.00 -8.11 -10.02
C ALA A 32 9.42 -7.24 -11.15
N ASP A 33 8.34 -7.70 -11.79
CA ASP A 33 7.62 -6.92 -12.79
C ASP A 33 6.72 -5.84 -12.14
N GLY A 34 6.49 -5.98 -10.83
CA GLY A 34 5.71 -5.05 -10.02
C GLY A 34 5.68 -5.45 -8.55
N ILE A 35 4.93 -4.71 -7.78
CA ILE A 35 4.65 -5.01 -6.38
C ILE A 35 3.14 -5.04 -6.12
N GLU A 36 2.78 -5.74 -5.07
CA GLU A 36 1.47 -5.62 -4.44
C GLU A 36 1.65 -4.99 -3.06
N LEU A 37 0.64 -4.26 -2.61
CA LEU A 37 0.60 -3.60 -1.31
C LEU A 37 -0.83 -3.43 -0.78
N ASP A 38 -0.94 -3.22 0.53
CA ASP A 38 -2.20 -3.08 1.26
C ASP A 38 -2.41 -1.65 1.73
N VAL A 39 -3.59 -1.06 1.50
CA VAL A 39 -3.88 0.34 1.85
C VAL A 39 -5.05 0.45 2.83
N GLN A 40 -4.86 1.28 3.84
CA GLN A 40 -5.85 1.66 4.85
C GLN A 40 -5.85 3.19 5.04
N LEU A 41 -6.80 3.71 5.85
CA LEU A 41 -6.79 5.11 6.28
C LEU A 41 -6.34 5.25 7.75
N SER A 42 -5.49 6.23 7.99
CA SER A 42 -5.18 6.74 9.33
C SER A 42 -6.35 7.56 9.89
N LYS A 43 -6.25 7.96 11.16
CA LYS A 43 -7.23 8.81 11.85
C LYS A 43 -7.47 10.15 11.14
N ASP A 44 -6.43 10.72 10.58
CA ASP A 44 -6.46 11.98 9.80
C ASP A 44 -6.66 11.76 8.31
N LEU A 45 -7.15 10.54 7.94
CA LEU A 45 -7.55 10.16 6.59
C LEU A 45 -6.41 10.16 5.56
N GLU A 46 -5.17 9.94 6.00
CA GLU A 46 -4.05 9.68 5.11
C GLU A 46 -4.05 8.23 4.62
N LEU A 47 -3.71 8.02 3.36
CA LEU A 47 -3.55 6.69 2.79
C LEU A 47 -2.23 6.07 3.26
N VAL A 48 -2.29 5.06 4.12
CA VAL A 48 -1.12 4.39 4.72
C VAL A 48 -1.03 2.95 4.25
N VAL A 49 0.21 2.46 4.11
CA VAL A 49 0.47 1.13 3.55
C VAL A 49 0.81 0.17 4.68
N ILE A 50 -0.17 -0.67 5.03
CA ILE A 50 -0.08 -1.69 6.09
C ILE A 50 -1.19 -2.72 5.90
N HIS A 51 -0.91 -4.00 6.14
CA HIS A 51 -1.86 -5.09 5.91
C HIS A 51 -2.93 -5.20 6.99
N ASP A 52 -2.50 -5.37 8.26
CA ASP A 52 -3.43 -5.62 9.36
C ASP A 52 -4.12 -4.32 9.80
N GLU A 53 -5.33 -4.43 10.31
CA GLU A 53 -6.05 -3.30 10.90
C GLU A 53 -5.38 -2.78 12.16
N THR A 54 -4.49 -3.59 12.77
CA THR A 54 -3.73 -3.23 13.97
C THR A 54 -2.22 -3.19 13.70
N LEU A 55 -1.51 -2.42 14.54
CA LEU A 55 -0.06 -2.22 14.48
C LEU A 55 0.74 -3.43 15.01
N ASP A 56 0.08 -4.30 15.75
CA ASP A 56 0.67 -5.25 16.69
C ASP A 56 1.63 -6.26 16.05
N ARG A 57 1.36 -6.75 14.82
CA ARG A 57 2.15 -7.80 14.20
C ARG A 57 3.45 -7.29 13.59
N THR A 58 3.39 -6.18 12.88
CA THR A 58 4.50 -5.70 12.04
C THR A 58 5.25 -4.51 12.61
N THR A 59 4.72 -3.85 13.66
CA THR A 59 5.35 -2.68 14.27
C THR A 59 5.56 -2.88 15.79
N ASP A 60 6.29 -1.95 16.42
CA ASP A 60 6.40 -1.85 17.88
C ASP A 60 5.22 -1.10 18.53
N GLY A 61 4.24 -0.66 17.72
CA GLY A 61 2.98 -0.08 18.19
C GLY A 61 1.94 -1.14 18.54
N LEU A 62 0.83 -0.67 19.15
CA LEU A 62 -0.33 -1.49 19.54
C LEU A 62 -1.63 -0.79 19.12
N GLY A 63 -2.69 -1.56 18.86
CA GLY A 63 -4.02 -1.04 18.58
C GLY A 63 -4.28 -0.71 17.10
N TYR A 64 -5.42 -0.11 16.82
CA TYR A 64 -5.89 0.06 15.44
C TYR A 64 -5.19 1.21 14.71
N VAL A 65 -4.81 0.99 13.46
CA VAL A 65 -4.21 1.99 12.56
C VAL A 65 -5.08 3.25 12.47
N LYS A 66 -6.39 3.07 12.32
CA LYS A 66 -7.39 4.16 12.22
C LYS A 66 -7.47 5.09 13.44
N ASP A 67 -6.92 4.70 14.57
CA ASP A 67 -6.97 5.48 15.80
C ASP A 67 -5.78 6.45 15.94
N TYR A 68 -4.77 6.36 15.05
CA TYR A 68 -3.56 7.17 15.00
C TYR A 68 -3.54 8.10 13.80
N THR A 69 -3.10 9.35 14.00
CA THR A 69 -2.71 10.22 12.88
C THR A 69 -1.46 9.71 12.19
N TYR A 70 -1.21 10.14 10.96
CA TYR A 70 0.01 9.72 10.27
C TYR A 70 1.29 10.13 11.01
N GLU A 71 1.31 11.31 11.61
CA GLU A 71 2.45 11.75 12.45
C GLU A 71 2.69 10.83 13.66
N GLU A 72 1.63 10.28 14.23
CA GLU A 72 1.73 9.31 15.32
C GLU A 72 2.21 7.96 14.79
N LEU A 73 1.72 7.50 13.63
CA LEU A 73 2.17 6.27 12.98
C LEU A 73 3.66 6.29 12.64
N LEU A 74 4.22 7.45 12.26
CA LEU A 74 5.66 7.62 11.99
C LEU A 74 6.56 7.41 13.22
N LYS A 75 6.02 7.41 14.43
CA LYS A 75 6.80 7.13 15.65
C LYS A 75 7.09 5.64 15.81
N PHE A 76 6.25 4.78 15.25
CA PHE A 76 6.41 3.34 15.32
C PHE A 76 7.48 2.83 14.34
N ASP A 77 8.08 1.70 14.70
CA ASP A 77 9.10 1.01 13.94
C ASP A 77 8.47 -0.19 13.22
N ALA A 78 8.43 -0.16 11.90
CA ALA A 78 7.84 -1.21 11.06
C ALA A 78 8.87 -2.25 10.58
N GLY A 79 10.12 -2.17 11.03
CA GLY A 79 11.19 -3.10 10.60
C GLY A 79 11.74 -3.97 11.71
N TYR A 80 11.79 -3.47 12.93
CA TYR A 80 12.45 -4.12 14.06
C TYR A 80 11.92 -5.53 14.36
N LYS A 81 10.61 -5.76 14.23
CA LYS A 81 10.01 -7.08 14.47
C LYS A 81 10.40 -8.12 13.42
N PHE A 82 10.69 -7.68 12.20
CA PHE A 82 11.22 -8.56 11.17
C PHE A 82 12.68 -8.92 11.46
N SER A 83 13.54 -7.90 11.62
CA SER A 83 14.93 -8.05 12.04
C SER A 83 15.46 -6.73 12.61
N LYS A 84 16.39 -6.82 13.59
CA LYS A 84 17.06 -5.66 14.16
C LYS A 84 17.82 -4.81 13.12
N GLU A 85 18.20 -5.41 12.02
CA GLU A 85 18.88 -4.76 10.89
C GLU A 85 17.99 -3.70 10.24
N PHE A 86 16.66 -3.89 10.22
CA PHE A 86 15.69 -2.99 9.63
C PHE A 86 15.06 -2.01 10.62
N LYS A 87 15.68 -1.88 11.80
CA LYS A 87 15.22 -0.92 12.80
C LYS A 87 15.20 0.50 12.23
N GLY A 88 14.05 1.16 12.38
CA GLY A 88 13.83 2.53 11.89
C GLY A 88 12.97 2.61 10.64
N GLU A 89 12.66 1.49 9.97
CA GLU A 89 11.69 1.47 8.89
C GLU A 89 10.33 1.97 9.36
N LYS A 90 9.60 2.65 8.47
CA LYS A 90 8.34 3.31 8.79
C LYS A 90 7.20 2.75 7.96
N ILE A 91 5.97 2.93 8.46
CA ILE A 91 4.75 2.75 7.68
C ILE A 91 4.73 3.84 6.59
N PRO A 92 4.78 3.51 5.29
CA PRO A 92 4.80 4.53 4.25
C PRO A 92 3.40 5.06 3.94
N LYS A 93 3.33 6.30 3.41
CA LYS A 93 2.14 6.74 2.68
C LYS A 93 2.09 6.07 1.31
N LEU A 94 0.87 5.81 0.82
CA LEU A 94 0.68 5.34 -0.55
C LEU A 94 1.32 6.31 -1.56
N GLU A 95 1.20 7.62 -1.33
CA GLU A 95 1.80 8.64 -2.20
C GLU A 95 3.32 8.47 -2.37
N ASP A 96 4.04 8.11 -1.30
CA ASP A 96 5.49 7.92 -1.37
C ASP A 96 5.85 6.65 -2.16
N VAL A 97 5.00 5.61 -2.07
CA VAL A 97 5.17 4.41 -2.89
C VAL A 97 4.88 4.70 -4.35
N LEU A 98 3.80 5.44 -4.68
CA LEU A 98 3.47 5.78 -6.08
C LEU A 98 4.59 6.53 -6.79
N LYS A 99 5.36 7.36 -6.08
CA LYS A 99 6.53 8.06 -6.63
C LYS A 99 7.59 7.11 -7.19
N LEU A 100 7.67 5.86 -6.71
CA LEU A 100 8.57 4.85 -7.27
C LEU A 100 8.17 4.41 -8.69
N PHE A 101 6.92 4.65 -9.08
CA PHE A 101 6.34 4.16 -10.33
C PHE A 101 6.24 5.22 -11.44
N VAL A 102 6.52 6.49 -11.14
CA VAL A 102 6.30 7.60 -12.08
C VAL A 102 7.14 7.48 -13.37
N ASN A 103 8.38 6.95 -13.30
CA ASN A 103 9.33 6.96 -14.40
C ASN A 103 9.75 5.54 -14.85
N ASN A 104 8.88 4.55 -14.74
CA ASN A 104 9.16 3.17 -15.14
C ASN A 104 7.86 2.46 -15.57
N ASP A 105 7.98 1.20 -16.02
CA ASP A 105 6.86 0.41 -16.52
C ASP A 105 6.40 -0.69 -15.53
N PHE A 106 6.75 -0.58 -14.25
CA PHE A 106 6.35 -1.54 -13.23
C PHE A 106 4.84 -1.51 -12.99
N ILE A 107 4.30 -2.68 -12.67
CA ILE A 107 2.88 -2.86 -12.31
C ILE A 107 2.72 -2.68 -10.80
N LEU A 108 1.67 -2.01 -10.38
CA LEU A 108 1.30 -1.87 -8.98
C LEU A 108 -0.08 -2.49 -8.74
N ASN A 109 -0.16 -3.47 -7.84
CA ASN A 109 -1.44 -3.95 -7.31
C ASN A 109 -1.70 -3.31 -5.95
N ILE A 110 -2.81 -2.58 -5.81
CA ILE A 110 -3.26 -1.94 -4.56
C ILE A 110 -4.44 -2.73 -4.01
N GLU A 111 -4.26 -3.40 -2.87
CA GLU A 111 -5.36 -4.02 -2.14
C GLU A 111 -6.00 -3.01 -1.18
N LEU A 112 -7.31 -2.76 -1.35
CA LEU A 112 -8.09 -1.92 -0.45
C LEU A 112 -8.53 -2.74 0.78
N LYS A 113 -8.02 -2.38 1.96
CA LYS A 113 -8.27 -3.08 3.23
C LYS A 113 -9.50 -2.52 3.95
N ASN A 114 -10.67 -2.65 3.35
CA ASN A 114 -11.94 -2.16 3.89
C ASN A 114 -13.01 -3.25 4.07
N SER A 115 -12.59 -4.50 4.22
CA SER A 115 -13.49 -5.64 4.47
C SER A 115 -13.85 -5.82 5.95
N ILE A 116 -12.96 -5.47 6.89
CA ILE A 116 -13.18 -5.56 8.34
C ILE A 116 -13.57 -4.19 8.91
N ILE A 117 -12.81 -3.15 8.57
CA ILE A 117 -13.13 -1.76 8.90
C ILE A 117 -13.60 -1.08 7.62
N ASN A 118 -14.80 -0.50 7.65
CA ASN A 118 -15.30 0.30 6.55
C ASN A 118 -14.68 1.70 6.59
N TYR A 119 -13.75 1.96 5.68
CA TYR A 119 -13.10 3.26 5.51
C TYR A 119 -13.86 4.10 4.47
N GLU A 120 -14.73 4.99 4.93
CA GLU A 120 -15.47 5.89 4.03
C GLU A 120 -14.53 6.76 3.19
N GLY A 121 -14.70 6.73 1.86
CA GLY A 121 -13.92 7.51 0.91
C GLY A 121 -12.53 6.97 0.60
N LEU A 122 -12.19 5.74 1.03
CA LEU A 122 -10.91 5.09 0.71
C LEU A 122 -10.74 4.96 -0.80
N GLU A 123 -11.76 4.51 -1.50
CA GLU A 123 -11.78 4.26 -2.94
C GLU A 123 -11.49 5.53 -3.73
N GLU A 124 -12.25 6.60 -3.42
CA GLU A 124 -12.11 7.91 -4.07
C GLU A 124 -10.70 8.51 -3.86
N LYS A 125 -10.18 8.40 -2.63
CA LYS A 125 -8.84 8.90 -2.31
C LYS A 125 -7.74 8.16 -3.07
N VAL A 126 -7.83 6.83 -3.15
CA VAL A 126 -6.88 5.99 -3.91
C VAL A 126 -6.95 6.34 -5.38
N TYR A 127 -8.17 6.43 -5.95
CA TYR A 127 -8.37 6.80 -7.35
C TYR A 127 -7.75 8.16 -7.69
N LYS A 128 -8.06 9.21 -6.91
CA LYS A 128 -7.50 10.55 -7.11
C LYS A 128 -5.98 10.59 -7.04
N LEU A 129 -5.39 9.74 -6.20
CA LEU A 129 -3.94 9.68 -6.08
C LEU A 129 -3.30 8.97 -7.29
N ILE A 130 -3.93 7.90 -7.81
CA ILE A 130 -3.51 7.22 -9.04
C ILE A 130 -3.55 8.19 -10.22
N GLU A 131 -4.66 8.92 -10.39
CA GLU A 131 -4.85 9.93 -11.42
C GLU A 131 -3.81 11.07 -11.33
N LYS A 132 -3.57 11.58 -10.12
CA LYS A 132 -2.55 12.63 -9.88
C LYS A 132 -1.16 12.27 -10.43
N TYR A 133 -0.81 10.97 -10.40
CA TYR A 133 0.48 10.47 -10.87
C TYR A 133 0.44 9.85 -12.27
N ASN A 134 -0.72 9.87 -12.97
CA ASN A 134 -0.95 9.30 -14.30
C ASN A 134 -0.54 7.81 -14.34
N LEU A 135 -1.03 7.02 -13.39
CA LEU A 135 -0.68 5.60 -13.23
C LEU A 135 -1.81 4.63 -13.59
N GLU A 136 -2.93 5.11 -14.17
CA GLU A 136 -4.16 4.35 -14.40
C GLU A 136 -3.93 3.08 -15.23
N ASP A 137 -3.02 3.14 -16.20
CA ASP A 137 -2.72 2.02 -17.11
C ASP A 137 -1.80 0.95 -16.46
N ARG A 138 -1.24 1.23 -15.28
CA ARG A 138 -0.26 0.38 -14.61
C ARG A 138 -0.69 -0.07 -13.20
N VAL A 139 -1.87 0.38 -12.77
CA VAL A 139 -2.41 0.02 -11.46
C VAL A 139 -3.54 -0.99 -11.61
N VAL A 140 -3.45 -2.06 -10.86
CA VAL A 140 -4.54 -3.00 -10.58
C VAL A 140 -5.05 -2.69 -9.18
N VAL A 141 -6.36 -2.61 -9.00
CA VAL A 141 -6.96 -2.45 -7.67
C VAL A 141 -7.71 -3.73 -7.32
N SER A 142 -7.47 -4.23 -6.12
CA SER A 142 -8.10 -5.42 -5.58
C SER A 142 -8.71 -5.16 -4.20
N SER A 143 -9.69 -5.94 -3.80
CA SER A 143 -10.25 -5.95 -2.45
C SER A 143 -11.04 -7.24 -2.20
N PHE A 144 -11.03 -7.72 -0.96
CA PHE A 144 -11.98 -8.74 -0.49
C PHE A 144 -13.39 -8.19 -0.27
N ASN A 145 -13.56 -6.86 -0.22
CA ASN A 145 -14.85 -6.21 -0.25
C ASN A 145 -15.25 -5.91 -1.70
N HIS A 146 -16.09 -6.75 -2.29
CA HIS A 146 -16.53 -6.61 -3.69
C HIS A 146 -17.27 -5.29 -3.95
N TYR A 147 -17.97 -4.74 -2.94
CA TYR A 147 -18.64 -3.45 -3.06
C TYR A 147 -17.64 -2.30 -3.23
N SER A 148 -16.49 -2.38 -2.58
CA SER A 148 -15.39 -1.44 -2.75
C SER A 148 -14.88 -1.40 -4.19
N ILE A 149 -14.74 -2.57 -4.84
CA ILE A 149 -14.35 -2.63 -6.24
C ILE A 149 -15.41 -2.02 -7.16
N TYR A 150 -16.69 -2.23 -6.85
CA TYR A 150 -17.78 -1.60 -7.60
C TYR A 150 -17.74 -0.07 -7.48
N ILE A 151 -17.58 0.49 -6.28
CA ILE A 151 -17.43 1.93 -6.05
C ILE A 151 -16.23 2.46 -6.84
N PHE A 152 -15.07 1.83 -6.70
CA PHE A 152 -13.85 2.23 -7.39
C PHE A 152 -14.03 2.28 -8.92
N GLN A 153 -14.80 1.35 -9.49
CA GLN A 153 -15.10 1.33 -10.92
C GLN A 153 -16.04 2.47 -11.34
N GLU A 154 -17.01 2.84 -10.50
CA GLU A 154 -17.93 3.96 -10.77
C GLU A 154 -17.17 5.30 -10.67
N ASP A 155 -16.29 5.48 -9.70
CA ASP A 155 -15.43 6.67 -9.58
C ASP A 155 -14.57 6.86 -10.84
N ARG A 156 -14.00 5.77 -11.39
CA ARG A 156 -13.26 5.78 -12.65
C ARG A 156 -14.09 6.23 -13.86
N LYS A 157 -15.38 5.93 -13.91
CA LYS A 157 -16.29 6.34 -14.99
C LYS A 157 -16.73 7.80 -14.89
N SER A 158 -16.63 8.41 -13.72
CA SER A 158 -17.08 9.78 -13.48
C SER A 158 -16.11 10.82 -14.03
N VAL A 159 -14.98 10.41 -14.61
CA VAL A 159 -13.92 11.25 -15.17
C VAL A 159 -13.83 11.04 -16.68
N VAL A 160 -14.93 11.28 -17.38
CA VAL A 160 -14.97 11.36 -18.85
C VAL A 160 -15.46 12.73 -19.27
#